data_5fc6213dbcca04f3567ac1453ede4c01
#
_entry.id   5fc6213dbcca04f3567ac1453ede4c01
#
_cell.length_a   1.000
_cell.length_b   1.000
_cell.length_c   1.000
_cell.angle_alpha   90.00
_cell.angle_beta   90.00
_cell.angle_gamma   90.00
#
_symmetry.space_group_name_H-M   'P 1'
#
loop_
_entity.id
_entity.type
_entity.pdbx_description
1 polymer ?
#
loop_
_entity_poly.entity_id
_entity_poly.type
_entity_poly.pdbx_seq_one_letter_code
_entity_poly.pdbx_strand_id
1 'polypeptide(L)'
;MIKFNIFFNGQLFVSNELNFFIQTNQSKILFVFHGLYGRARNWQSMAKKLSLDGSIIVISVDLRNHGENLFDEDHSYSLMMEDIIKLFNYLNIKKTNLLGHSMGGKLAMLLSLTYPEFVNKLIIADIAPIDYQDDEGEIINSLLDLDLNLIQSRNDADKILSIKIVDKSLRMFLLQNLQLVNGRYEWGVNLKVIKKSMNNLKSFPILNEVKKNNQEALCIYGANSKYVTNTNLVSFKKYFANISFKKIEGAGHWLHVEKPELFFETISIFLNN
;
A
#
# COMPACT_ATOMS: atom_id res chain seq x y z
N MET A 1 16.55 2.72 7.97
CA MET A 1 15.29 3.46 8.17
C MET A 1 14.49 3.36 6.88
N ILE A 2 13.19 3.12 6.97
CA ILE A 2 12.25 3.08 5.82
C ILE A 2 12.27 4.40 5.05
N LYS A 3 12.20 4.32 3.73
CA LYS A 3 12.07 5.48 2.83
C LYS A 3 10.60 5.90 2.72
N PHE A 4 10.36 7.19 2.62
CA PHE A 4 9.02 7.75 2.52
C PHE A 4 9.03 9.12 1.83
N ASN A 5 7.89 9.50 1.28
CA ASN A 5 7.63 10.79 0.67
C ASN A 5 6.56 11.53 1.46
N ILE A 6 6.72 12.84 1.61
CA ILE A 6 5.82 13.71 2.35
C ILE A 6 5.21 14.71 1.41
N PHE A 7 3.90 14.90 1.51
CA PHE A 7 3.15 15.86 0.72
C PHE A 7 2.35 16.79 1.62
N PHE A 8 2.50 18.08 1.39
CA PHE A 8 1.71 19.12 2.05
C PHE A 8 1.53 20.29 1.07
N ASN A 9 0.37 20.96 1.08
CA ASN A 9 0.00 21.99 0.10
C ASN A 9 0.26 21.56 -1.37
N GLY A 10 0.04 20.28 -1.69
CA GLY A 10 0.29 19.71 -3.00
C GLY A 10 1.77 19.60 -3.40
N GLN A 11 2.71 19.89 -2.50
CA GLN A 11 4.15 19.83 -2.75
C GLN A 11 4.81 18.65 -2.05
N LEU A 12 5.91 18.15 -2.65
CA LEU A 12 6.76 17.12 -2.05
C LEU A 12 7.83 17.79 -1.19
N PHE A 13 7.93 17.36 0.06
CA PHE A 13 8.94 17.82 1.02
C PHE A 13 10.03 16.78 1.27
N VAL A 14 11.24 17.23 1.53
CA VAL A 14 12.38 16.38 1.89
C VAL A 14 12.41 16.20 3.40
N SER A 15 12.78 15.01 3.87
CA SER A 15 12.63 14.51 5.24
C SER A 15 13.22 15.38 6.37
N ASN A 16 14.18 16.28 6.10
CA ASN A 16 14.88 17.04 7.15
C ASN A 16 14.05 18.18 7.77
N GLU A 17 12.97 18.61 7.11
CA GLU A 17 12.08 19.68 7.60
C GLU A 17 10.85 19.14 8.34
N LEU A 18 10.68 17.84 8.35
CA LEU A 18 9.45 17.15 8.73
C LEU A 18 9.09 17.30 10.21
N ASN A 19 10.06 17.12 11.11
CA ASN A 19 9.79 17.17 12.55
C ASN A 19 9.26 18.55 12.98
N PHE A 20 9.77 19.61 12.36
CA PHE A 20 9.27 20.97 12.57
C PHE A 20 7.85 21.11 12.01
N PHE A 21 7.60 20.58 10.81
CA PHE A 21 6.32 20.69 10.12
C PHE A 21 5.19 19.94 10.86
N ILE A 22 5.44 18.72 11.30
CA ILE A 22 4.44 17.90 12.03
C ILE A 22 4.11 18.52 13.40
N GLN A 23 5.09 19.12 14.06
CA GLN A 23 4.91 19.74 15.38
C GLN A 23 4.20 21.10 15.32
N THR A 24 4.32 21.83 14.22
CA THR A 24 3.78 23.19 14.09
C THR A 24 2.41 23.26 13.42
N ASN A 25 2.01 22.21 12.68
CA ASN A 25 0.74 22.18 11.98
C ASN A 25 -0.29 21.31 12.71
N GLN A 26 -1.49 21.84 12.92
CA GLN A 26 -2.67 21.10 13.38
C GLN A 26 -3.28 20.21 12.29
N SER A 27 -2.58 20.02 11.18
CA SER A 27 -3.05 19.23 10.04
C SER A 27 -3.16 17.74 10.40
N LYS A 28 -4.18 17.10 9.86
CA LYS A 28 -4.34 15.65 9.98
C LYS A 28 -3.21 14.95 9.24
N ILE A 29 -2.65 13.87 9.79
CA ILE A 29 -1.63 13.06 9.12
C ILE A 29 -2.30 11.82 8.55
N LEU A 30 -1.95 11.46 7.30
CA LEU A 30 -2.37 10.25 6.61
C LEU A 30 -1.15 9.48 6.13
N PHE A 31 -0.91 8.30 6.69
CA PHE A 31 0.05 7.35 6.14
C PHE A 31 -0.57 6.51 5.04
N VAL A 32 0.16 6.34 3.93
CA VAL A 32 -0.28 5.56 2.78
C VAL A 32 0.66 4.39 2.54
N PHE A 33 0.12 3.17 2.54
CA PHE A 33 0.83 1.91 2.33
C PHE A 33 0.41 1.30 0.99
N HIS A 34 1.39 1.09 0.12
CA HIS A 34 1.18 0.49 -1.21
C HIS A 34 0.92 -1.02 -1.15
N GLY A 35 0.39 -1.57 -2.23
CA GLY A 35 0.23 -3.01 -2.43
C GLY A 35 1.51 -3.72 -2.84
N LEU A 36 1.44 -5.04 -2.99
CA LEU A 36 2.54 -5.86 -3.47
C LEU A 36 3.06 -5.34 -4.83
N TYR A 37 4.36 -5.35 -5.04
CA TYR A 37 5.06 -4.75 -6.18
C TYR A 37 4.86 -3.22 -6.33
N GLY A 38 4.21 -2.56 -5.37
CA GLY A 38 4.06 -1.11 -5.36
C GLY A 38 5.26 -0.40 -4.74
N ARG A 39 5.15 0.93 -4.67
CA ARG A 39 6.12 1.83 -4.04
C ARG A 39 5.45 3.16 -3.68
N ALA A 40 6.07 3.94 -2.80
CA ALA A 40 5.56 5.25 -2.36
C ALA A 40 5.21 6.17 -3.54
N ARG A 41 6.04 6.17 -4.59
CA ARG A 41 5.87 7.00 -5.78
C ARG A 41 4.57 6.69 -6.53
N ASN A 42 4.00 5.50 -6.44
CA ASN A 42 2.72 5.18 -7.09
C ASN A 42 1.56 6.03 -6.54
N TRP A 43 1.69 6.53 -5.32
CA TRP A 43 0.69 7.35 -4.64
C TRP A 43 0.89 8.85 -4.81
N GLN A 44 1.94 9.30 -5.53
CA GLN A 44 2.32 10.70 -5.62
C GLN A 44 1.19 11.62 -6.09
N SER A 45 0.46 11.24 -7.14
CA SER A 45 -0.65 12.05 -7.67
C SER A 45 -1.79 12.18 -6.66
N MET A 46 -2.17 11.07 -6.03
CA MET A 46 -3.21 11.05 -5.00
C MET A 46 -2.78 11.82 -3.75
N ALA A 47 -1.54 11.64 -3.30
CA ALA A 47 -0.99 12.34 -2.15
C ALA A 47 -0.94 13.86 -2.35
N LYS A 48 -0.51 14.32 -3.53
CA LYS A 48 -0.55 15.74 -3.88
C LYS A 48 -1.97 16.31 -3.83
N LYS A 49 -2.93 15.56 -4.38
CA LYS A 49 -4.33 15.98 -4.42
C LYS A 49 -4.94 16.05 -3.02
N LEU A 50 -4.71 15.03 -2.17
CA LEU A 50 -5.20 14.97 -0.80
C LEU A 50 -4.60 16.04 0.13
N SER A 51 -3.38 16.49 -0.16
CA SER A 51 -2.66 17.50 0.65
C SER A 51 -2.80 18.93 0.13
N LEU A 52 -3.58 19.15 -0.95
CA LEU A 52 -3.56 20.40 -1.71
C LEU A 52 -3.98 21.63 -0.90
N ASP A 53 -4.97 21.48 -0.03
CA ASP A 53 -5.53 22.56 0.81
C ASP A 53 -4.80 22.72 2.16
N GLY A 54 -3.76 21.94 2.41
CA GLY A 54 -3.00 21.97 3.65
C GLY A 54 -3.71 21.39 4.88
N SER A 55 -4.91 20.85 4.74
CA SER A 55 -5.65 20.22 5.86
C SER A 55 -5.08 18.85 6.25
N ILE A 56 -4.36 18.19 5.32
CA ILE A 56 -3.81 16.85 5.49
C ILE A 56 -2.34 16.83 5.05
N ILE A 57 -1.48 16.29 5.91
CA ILE A 57 -0.12 15.87 5.55
C ILE A 57 -0.19 14.42 5.12
N VAL A 58 0.23 14.11 3.90
CA VAL A 58 0.24 12.74 3.38
C VAL A 58 1.66 12.19 3.37
N ILE A 59 1.87 11.05 4.00
CA ILE A 59 3.14 10.34 4.09
C ILE A 59 3.00 9.00 3.37
N SER A 60 3.51 8.89 2.16
CA SER A 60 3.55 7.63 1.43
C SER A 60 4.88 6.90 1.68
N VAL A 61 4.80 5.63 2.04
CA VAL A 61 5.93 4.84 2.54
C VAL A 61 6.30 3.76 1.54
N ASP A 62 7.60 3.60 1.26
CA ASP A 62 8.11 2.39 0.65
C ASP A 62 8.13 1.29 1.72
N LEU A 63 7.36 0.24 1.55
CA LEU A 63 7.35 -0.89 2.47
C LEU A 63 8.63 -1.73 2.32
N ARG A 64 8.98 -2.50 3.33
CA ARG A 64 10.13 -3.42 3.35
C ARG A 64 10.27 -4.17 2.00
N ASN A 65 11.50 -4.30 1.51
CA ASN A 65 11.83 -4.96 0.24
C ASN A 65 11.23 -4.34 -1.04
N HIS A 66 10.73 -3.10 -0.95
CA HIS A 66 10.16 -2.35 -2.08
C HIS A 66 10.76 -0.94 -2.19
N GLY A 67 10.65 -0.38 -3.39
CA GLY A 67 10.97 1.01 -3.69
C GLY A 67 12.45 1.35 -3.52
N GLU A 68 12.76 2.37 -2.71
CA GLU A 68 14.11 2.86 -2.47
C GLU A 68 14.72 2.32 -1.17
N ASN A 69 14.06 1.36 -0.50
CA ASN A 69 14.60 0.71 0.67
C ASN A 69 15.77 -0.21 0.33
N LEU A 70 16.70 -0.37 1.27
CA LEU A 70 17.65 -1.48 1.23
C LEU A 70 16.88 -2.80 1.35
N PHE A 71 17.31 -3.80 0.59
CA PHE A 71 16.72 -5.12 0.64
C PHE A 71 17.10 -5.83 1.94
N ASP A 72 16.15 -6.58 2.47
CA ASP A 72 16.28 -7.37 3.69
C ASP A 72 16.03 -8.84 3.34
N GLU A 73 16.54 -9.77 4.13
CA GLU A 73 16.39 -11.22 3.90
C GLU A 73 15.03 -11.77 4.31
N ASP A 74 14.26 -10.98 5.08
CA ASP A 74 12.95 -11.35 5.60
C ASP A 74 11.86 -10.36 5.19
N HIS A 75 10.64 -10.89 5.02
CA HIS A 75 9.45 -10.11 4.69
C HIS A 75 8.22 -10.75 5.32
N SER A 76 7.62 -10.06 6.28
CA SER A 76 6.38 -10.47 6.94
C SER A 76 5.58 -9.26 7.41
N TYR A 77 4.30 -9.45 7.72
CA TYR A 77 3.47 -8.39 8.29
C TYR A 77 3.99 -7.91 9.64
N SER A 78 4.49 -8.81 10.51
CA SER A 78 5.07 -8.42 11.80
C SER A 78 6.27 -7.50 11.64
N LEU A 79 7.20 -7.83 10.74
CA LEU A 79 8.36 -6.99 10.46
C LEU A 79 7.98 -5.65 9.80
N MET A 80 6.98 -5.66 8.89
CA MET A 80 6.47 -4.41 8.34
C MET A 80 5.81 -3.53 9.41
N MET A 81 5.05 -4.10 10.35
CA MET A 81 4.49 -3.35 11.47
C MET A 81 5.58 -2.72 12.34
N GLU A 82 6.62 -3.50 12.70
CA GLU A 82 7.76 -2.99 13.47
C GLU A 82 8.46 -1.82 12.75
N ASP A 83 8.65 -1.93 11.44
CA ASP A 83 9.24 -0.85 10.64
C ASP A 83 8.39 0.43 10.69
N ILE A 84 7.07 0.30 10.60
CA ILE A 84 6.16 1.44 10.68
C ILE A 84 6.13 2.04 12.09
N ILE A 85 6.14 1.23 13.14
CA ILE A 85 6.20 1.74 14.52
C ILE A 85 7.54 2.46 14.78
N LYS A 86 8.65 1.96 14.26
CA LYS A 86 9.94 2.67 14.30
C LYS A 86 9.86 4.02 13.58
N LEU A 87 9.16 4.07 12.43
CA LEU A 87 8.93 5.32 11.69
C LEU A 87 8.03 6.28 12.48
N PHE A 88 6.94 5.80 13.09
CA PHE A 88 6.06 6.63 13.94
C PHE A 88 6.85 7.25 15.10
N ASN A 89 7.67 6.45 15.78
CA ASN A 89 8.51 6.94 16.87
C ASN A 89 9.53 7.98 16.38
N TYR A 90 10.20 7.73 15.26
CA TYR A 90 11.16 8.67 14.64
C TYR A 90 10.50 10.02 14.29
N LEU A 91 9.29 10.00 13.76
CA LEU A 91 8.52 11.18 13.39
C LEU A 91 7.72 11.77 14.58
N ASN A 92 7.83 11.19 15.77
CA ASN A 92 7.06 11.58 16.96
C ASN A 92 5.54 11.58 16.73
N ILE A 93 5.05 10.64 15.90
CA ILE A 93 3.63 10.48 15.62
C ILE A 93 2.93 9.94 16.89
N LYS A 94 1.91 10.66 17.35
CA LYS A 94 1.08 10.22 18.48
C LYS A 94 -0.19 9.52 18.01
N LYS A 95 -0.80 10.05 16.95
CA LYS A 95 -2.00 9.50 16.35
C LYS A 95 -2.10 9.91 14.90
N THR A 96 -2.51 9.00 14.00
CA THR A 96 -2.56 9.23 12.57
C THR A 96 -3.70 8.47 11.91
N ASN A 97 -4.04 8.84 10.66
CA ASN A 97 -4.92 8.07 9.82
C ASN A 97 -4.09 7.12 8.94
N LEU A 98 -4.63 5.95 8.64
CA LEU A 98 -3.98 4.96 7.77
C LEU A 98 -4.82 4.73 6.52
N LEU A 99 -4.14 4.66 5.38
CA LEU A 99 -4.68 4.20 4.10
C LEU A 99 -3.77 3.08 3.58
N GLY A 100 -4.31 1.89 3.39
CA GLY A 100 -3.56 0.80 2.81
C GLY A 100 -4.28 0.16 1.63
N HIS A 101 -3.54 -0.14 0.56
CA HIS A 101 -4.03 -0.86 -0.61
C HIS A 101 -3.50 -2.28 -0.63
N SER A 102 -4.37 -3.27 -0.87
CA SER A 102 -3.97 -4.67 -1.03
C SER A 102 -3.10 -5.16 0.15
N MET A 103 -1.85 -5.61 -0.06
CA MET A 103 -0.89 -5.94 0.99
C MET A 103 -0.78 -4.82 2.04
N GLY A 104 -0.65 -3.56 1.61
CA GLY A 104 -0.65 -2.40 2.52
C GLY A 104 -1.95 -2.24 3.29
N GLY A 105 -3.09 -2.69 2.75
CA GLY A 105 -4.38 -2.72 3.44
C GLY A 105 -4.41 -3.74 4.57
N LYS A 106 -3.84 -4.94 4.36
CA LYS A 106 -3.66 -5.92 5.44
C LYS A 106 -2.74 -5.37 6.53
N LEU A 107 -1.62 -4.74 6.15
CA LEU A 107 -0.71 -4.08 7.09
C LEU A 107 -1.44 -3.00 7.92
N ALA A 108 -2.22 -2.13 7.27
CA ALA A 108 -2.98 -1.08 7.94
C ALA A 108 -4.00 -1.64 8.93
N MET A 109 -4.72 -2.72 8.54
CA MET A 109 -5.63 -3.43 9.43
C MET A 109 -4.89 -3.99 10.66
N LEU A 110 -3.77 -4.68 10.45
CA LEU A 110 -2.96 -5.28 11.53
C LEU A 110 -2.39 -4.21 12.47
N LEU A 111 -1.87 -3.10 11.95
CA LEU A 111 -1.44 -1.96 12.77
C LEU A 111 -2.58 -1.42 13.62
N SER A 112 -3.76 -1.23 13.03
CA SER A 112 -4.94 -0.73 13.75
C SER A 112 -5.44 -1.69 14.85
N LEU A 113 -5.27 -2.99 14.66
CA LEU A 113 -5.65 -4.02 15.63
C LEU A 113 -4.62 -4.22 16.73
N THR A 114 -3.32 -4.08 16.40
CA THR A 114 -2.21 -4.35 17.34
C THR A 114 -1.79 -3.11 18.11
N TYR A 115 -1.86 -1.93 17.47
CA TYR A 115 -1.43 -0.63 18.01
C TYR A 115 -2.53 0.42 17.85
N PRO A 116 -3.74 0.18 18.42
CA PRO A 116 -4.91 1.05 18.23
C PRO A 116 -4.69 2.50 18.72
N GLU A 117 -3.77 2.71 19.64
CA GLU A 117 -3.42 4.03 20.18
C GLU A 117 -2.84 4.97 19.13
N PHE A 118 -2.14 4.45 18.12
CA PHE A 118 -1.57 5.24 17.03
C PHE A 118 -2.57 5.54 15.92
N VAL A 119 -3.71 4.86 15.86
CA VAL A 119 -4.63 4.95 14.71
C VAL A 119 -5.88 5.74 15.06
N ASN A 120 -6.17 6.77 14.27
CA ASN A 120 -7.39 7.56 14.36
C ASN A 120 -8.48 6.99 13.48
N LYS A 121 -8.25 6.96 12.16
CA LYS A 121 -9.15 6.38 11.15
C LYS A 121 -8.38 5.42 10.26
N LEU A 122 -9.08 4.38 9.79
CA LEU A 122 -8.53 3.34 8.93
C LEU A 122 -9.25 3.33 7.58
N ILE A 123 -8.50 3.42 6.49
CA ILE A 123 -9.00 3.26 5.13
C ILE A 123 -8.33 2.03 4.50
N ILE A 124 -9.15 1.11 4.04
CA ILE A 124 -8.72 -0.15 3.43
C ILE A 124 -9.15 -0.09 1.96
N ALA A 125 -8.18 -0.16 1.04
CA ALA A 125 -8.44 -0.15 -0.38
C ALA A 125 -8.29 -1.56 -0.96
N ASP A 126 -9.40 -2.13 -1.33
CA ASP A 126 -9.62 -3.36 -2.11
C ASP A 126 -8.90 -4.62 -1.61
N ILE A 127 -9.01 -4.90 -0.32
CA ILE A 127 -8.54 -6.15 0.31
C ILE A 127 -9.39 -6.48 1.55
N ALA A 128 -9.67 -7.75 1.79
CA ALA A 128 -10.39 -8.21 2.98
C ALA A 128 -9.44 -8.90 3.99
N PRO A 129 -9.80 -8.97 5.28
CA PRO A 129 -9.03 -9.66 6.31
C PRO A 129 -9.27 -11.18 6.27
N ILE A 130 -8.86 -11.80 5.15
CA ILE A 130 -8.98 -13.24 4.88
C ILE A 130 -7.71 -13.77 4.23
N ASP A 131 -7.58 -15.09 4.15
CA ASP A 131 -6.58 -15.76 3.35
C ASP A 131 -7.03 -15.81 1.89
N TYR A 132 -6.10 -15.57 0.97
CA TYR A 132 -6.31 -15.64 -0.47
C TYR A 132 -5.61 -16.85 -1.08
N GLN A 133 -6.26 -17.48 -2.06
CA GLN A 133 -5.75 -18.65 -2.79
C GLN A 133 -5.44 -18.30 -4.26
N ASP A 134 -5.03 -17.05 -4.51
CA ASP A 134 -4.72 -16.57 -5.84
C ASP A 134 -3.35 -17.06 -6.37
N ASP A 135 -3.12 -16.89 -7.67
CA ASP A 135 -1.95 -17.45 -8.38
C ASP A 135 -0.81 -16.43 -8.58
N GLU A 136 -0.55 -15.63 -7.53
CA GLU A 136 0.59 -14.70 -7.51
C GLU A 136 1.93 -15.40 -7.78
N GLY A 137 1.97 -16.73 -7.65
CA GLY A 137 3.14 -17.56 -7.95
C GLY A 137 3.57 -17.50 -9.42
N GLU A 138 2.63 -17.43 -10.36
CA GLU A 138 2.96 -17.30 -11.79
C GLU A 138 3.55 -15.92 -12.11
N ILE A 139 3.01 -14.86 -11.52
CA ILE A 139 3.50 -13.50 -11.72
C ILE A 139 4.94 -13.39 -11.25
N ILE A 140 5.22 -13.77 -10.00
CA ILE A 140 6.57 -13.62 -9.45
C ILE A 140 7.59 -14.50 -10.12
N ASN A 141 7.21 -15.71 -10.56
CA ASN A 141 8.07 -16.57 -11.35
C ASN A 141 8.41 -15.92 -12.71
N SER A 142 7.41 -15.34 -13.37
CA SER A 142 7.63 -14.64 -14.65
C SER A 142 8.59 -13.47 -14.53
N LEU A 143 8.53 -12.72 -13.40
CA LEU A 143 9.47 -11.63 -13.14
C LEU A 143 10.88 -12.15 -12.84
N LEU A 144 11.02 -13.25 -12.10
CA LEU A 144 12.31 -13.85 -11.76
C LEU A 144 12.97 -14.53 -12.97
N ASP A 145 12.17 -15.08 -13.87
CA ASP A 145 12.64 -15.75 -15.11
C ASP A 145 13.14 -14.74 -16.18
N LEU A 146 12.84 -13.43 -16.01
CA LEU A 146 13.27 -12.40 -16.94
C LEU A 146 14.79 -12.19 -16.85
N ASP A 147 15.53 -12.58 -17.89
CA ASP A 147 16.97 -12.31 -17.96
C ASP A 147 17.24 -10.82 -18.21
N LEU A 148 17.60 -10.10 -17.17
CA LEU A 148 17.83 -8.66 -17.22
C LEU A 148 19.06 -8.27 -18.06
N ASN A 149 19.98 -9.19 -18.35
CA ASN A 149 21.13 -8.92 -19.21
C ASN A 149 20.73 -8.81 -20.71
N LEU A 150 19.60 -9.41 -21.09
CA LEU A 150 19.05 -9.36 -22.44
C LEU A 150 18.12 -8.15 -22.67
N ILE A 151 17.80 -7.39 -21.61
CA ILE A 151 16.84 -6.28 -21.67
C ILE A 151 17.58 -4.98 -22.00
N GLN A 152 17.20 -4.36 -23.11
CA GLN A 152 17.69 -3.05 -23.53
C GLN A 152 16.69 -1.93 -23.24
N SER A 153 15.41 -2.28 -23.08
CA SER A 153 14.34 -1.33 -22.77
C SER A 153 13.23 -1.98 -21.96
N ARG A 154 12.40 -1.15 -21.27
CA ARG A 154 11.17 -1.66 -20.65
C ARG A 154 10.21 -2.29 -21.66
N ASN A 155 10.26 -1.85 -22.91
CA ASN A 155 9.43 -2.42 -23.98
C ASN A 155 9.85 -3.86 -24.32
N ASP A 156 11.14 -4.18 -24.26
CA ASP A 156 11.60 -5.56 -24.45
C ASP A 156 11.14 -6.45 -23.31
N ALA A 157 11.24 -5.95 -22.07
CA ALA A 157 10.70 -6.62 -20.90
C ALA A 157 9.18 -6.87 -21.03
N ASP A 158 8.40 -5.87 -21.48
CA ASP A 158 6.96 -6.01 -21.68
C ASP A 158 6.63 -7.09 -22.71
N LYS A 159 7.35 -7.14 -23.84
CA LYS A 159 7.15 -8.18 -24.87
C LYS A 159 7.38 -9.59 -24.30
N ILE A 160 8.45 -9.78 -23.54
CA ILE A 160 8.76 -11.09 -22.94
C ILE A 160 7.71 -11.46 -21.90
N LEU A 161 7.36 -10.54 -20.99
CA LEU A 161 6.37 -10.79 -19.96
C LEU A 161 4.96 -11.01 -20.52
N SER A 162 4.63 -10.46 -21.70
CA SER A 162 3.31 -10.61 -22.32
C SER A 162 2.97 -12.07 -22.68
N ILE A 163 3.96 -12.94 -22.77
CA ILE A 163 3.76 -14.37 -23.04
C ILE A 163 3.05 -15.06 -21.85
N LYS A 164 3.40 -14.67 -20.61
CA LYS A 164 2.86 -15.28 -19.38
C LYS A 164 1.84 -14.39 -18.68
N ILE A 165 2.02 -13.09 -18.71
CA ILE A 165 1.14 -12.10 -18.05
C ILE A 165 0.35 -11.38 -19.14
N VAL A 166 -0.88 -11.80 -19.38
CA VAL A 166 -1.71 -11.28 -20.49
C VAL A 166 -2.19 -9.85 -20.22
N ASP A 167 -2.50 -9.50 -18.96
CA ASP A 167 -2.99 -8.18 -18.60
C ASP A 167 -1.90 -7.12 -18.77
N LYS A 168 -2.10 -6.23 -19.74
CA LYS A 168 -1.17 -5.13 -20.06
C LYS A 168 -1.05 -4.13 -18.91
N SER A 169 -2.14 -3.82 -18.22
CA SER A 169 -2.14 -2.85 -17.13
C SER A 169 -1.30 -3.37 -15.95
N LEU A 170 -1.44 -4.66 -15.65
CA LEU A 170 -0.60 -5.34 -14.66
C LEU A 170 0.88 -5.30 -15.06
N ARG A 171 1.23 -5.66 -16.31
CA ARG A 171 2.62 -5.60 -16.76
C ARG A 171 3.21 -4.19 -16.65
N MET A 172 2.47 -3.17 -17.09
CA MET A 172 2.91 -1.77 -16.96
C MET A 172 3.15 -1.35 -15.51
N PHE A 173 2.31 -1.81 -14.58
CA PHE A 173 2.52 -1.60 -13.14
C PHE A 173 3.77 -2.31 -12.63
N LEU A 174 3.94 -3.60 -12.95
CA LEU A 174 5.11 -4.38 -12.53
C LEU A 174 6.43 -3.79 -13.06
N LEU A 175 6.44 -3.36 -14.33
CA LEU A 175 7.62 -2.78 -14.99
C LEU A 175 8.01 -1.39 -14.47
N GLN A 176 7.20 -0.74 -13.64
CA GLN A 176 7.62 0.46 -12.91
C GLN A 176 8.76 0.16 -11.92
N ASN A 177 8.88 -1.11 -11.48
CA ASN A 177 9.97 -1.56 -10.62
C ASN A 177 11.26 -1.90 -11.37
N LEU A 178 11.24 -1.95 -12.71
CA LEU A 178 12.44 -2.16 -13.50
C LEU A 178 13.20 -0.84 -13.61
N GLN A 179 14.35 -0.75 -12.95
CA GLN A 179 15.16 0.46 -12.83
C GLN A 179 16.47 0.30 -13.62
N LEU A 180 16.93 1.37 -14.26
CA LEU A 180 18.25 1.42 -14.90
C LEU A 180 19.26 1.97 -13.89
N VAL A 181 20.15 1.10 -13.42
CA VAL A 181 21.19 1.43 -12.43
C VAL A 181 22.55 1.13 -13.06
N ASN A 182 23.42 2.15 -13.17
CA ASN A 182 24.76 2.01 -13.78
C ASN A 182 24.75 1.31 -15.16
N GLY A 183 23.74 1.59 -15.99
CA GLY A 183 23.60 1.02 -17.32
C GLY A 183 23.05 -0.41 -17.38
N ARG A 184 22.61 -0.98 -16.26
CA ARG A 184 21.97 -2.30 -16.19
C ARG A 184 20.57 -2.20 -15.59
N TYR A 185 19.68 -3.06 -16.05
CA TYR A 185 18.34 -3.15 -15.45
C TYR A 185 18.39 -3.99 -14.18
N GLU A 186 17.74 -3.48 -13.14
CA GLU A 186 17.59 -4.14 -11.84
C GLU A 186 16.15 -3.99 -11.35
N TRP A 187 15.68 -4.96 -10.54
CA TRP A 187 14.40 -4.86 -9.88
C TRP A 187 14.48 -4.00 -8.62
N GLY A 188 13.65 -2.95 -8.52
CA GLY A 188 13.46 -2.15 -7.31
C GLY A 188 12.51 -2.81 -6.29
N VAL A 189 12.40 -4.13 -6.35
CA VAL A 189 11.67 -4.99 -5.41
C VAL A 189 12.44 -6.29 -5.23
N ASN A 190 12.58 -6.76 -3.99
CA ASN A 190 13.31 -8.00 -3.68
C ASN A 190 12.46 -9.23 -4.01
N LEU A 191 12.36 -9.57 -5.32
CA LEU A 191 11.51 -10.64 -5.81
C LEU A 191 11.80 -12.00 -5.14
N LYS A 192 13.06 -12.31 -4.81
CA LYS A 192 13.45 -13.58 -4.19
C LYS A 192 12.84 -13.72 -2.78
N VAL A 193 12.95 -12.68 -1.98
CA VAL A 193 12.39 -12.67 -0.63
C VAL A 193 10.87 -12.60 -0.65
N ILE A 194 10.29 -11.81 -1.55
CA ILE A 194 8.82 -11.76 -1.76
C ILE A 194 8.29 -13.16 -2.13
N LYS A 195 8.95 -13.87 -3.06
CA LYS A 195 8.57 -15.25 -3.43
C LYS A 195 8.57 -16.19 -2.23
N LYS A 196 9.64 -16.15 -1.43
CA LYS A 196 9.77 -16.98 -0.20
C LYS A 196 8.65 -16.67 0.81
N SER A 197 8.20 -15.42 0.86
CA SER A 197 7.21 -14.94 1.82
C SER A 197 5.76 -14.98 1.32
N MET A 198 5.52 -15.41 0.07
CA MET A 198 4.23 -15.27 -0.62
C MET A 198 3.06 -15.89 0.16
N ASN A 199 3.23 -17.08 0.75
CA ASN A 199 2.18 -17.73 1.52
C ASN A 199 1.77 -16.88 2.74
N ASN A 200 2.72 -16.25 3.42
CA ASN A 200 2.45 -15.36 4.54
C ASN A 200 1.76 -14.07 4.08
N LEU A 201 2.12 -13.54 2.90
CA LEU A 201 1.50 -12.34 2.35
C LEU A 201 0.05 -12.58 1.89
N LYS A 202 -0.25 -13.78 1.42
CA LYS A 202 -1.62 -14.17 1.04
C LYS A 202 -2.52 -14.34 2.24
N SER A 203 -1.99 -14.76 3.38
CA SER A 203 -2.76 -14.97 4.62
C SER A 203 -3.08 -13.66 5.33
N PHE A 204 -4.11 -13.69 6.15
CA PHE A 204 -4.35 -12.66 7.16
C PHE A 204 -3.96 -13.26 8.52
N PRO A 205 -2.92 -12.73 9.20
CA PRO A 205 -2.43 -13.32 10.43
C PRO A 205 -3.52 -13.47 11.49
N ILE A 206 -3.57 -14.64 12.12
CA ILE A 206 -4.49 -14.90 13.24
C ILE A 206 -3.96 -14.16 14.46
N LEU A 207 -4.74 -13.23 14.95
CA LEU A 207 -4.46 -12.54 16.21
C LEU A 207 -5.10 -13.33 17.36
N ASN A 208 -4.31 -13.72 18.35
CA ASN A 208 -4.72 -14.65 19.41
C ASN A 208 -5.83 -14.12 20.34
N GLU A 209 -6.00 -12.83 20.48
CA GLU A 209 -7.10 -12.20 21.23
C GLU A 209 -7.51 -10.90 20.54
N VAL A 210 -8.43 -11.00 19.59
CA VAL A 210 -8.90 -9.81 18.89
C VAL A 210 -10.02 -9.15 19.71
N LYS A 211 -9.68 -8.12 20.45
CA LYS A 211 -10.70 -7.12 20.80
C LYS A 211 -11.09 -6.38 19.53
N LYS A 212 -12.40 -6.32 19.25
CA LYS A 212 -12.88 -5.52 18.11
C LYS A 212 -12.38 -4.10 18.22
N ASN A 213 -11.81 -3.62 17.12
CA ASN A 213 -11.42 -2.23 17.03
C ASN A 213 -12.66 -1.34 16.87
N ASN A 214 -12.77 -0.29 17.68
CA ASN A 214 -13.88 0.65 17.68
C ASN A 214 -13.59 1.93 16.89
N GLN A 215 -12.41 2.06 16.28
CA GLN A 215 -12.08 3.20 15.44
C GLN A 215 -12.91 3.16 14.16
N GLU A 216 -13.15 4.33 13.59
CA GLU A 216 -13.83 4.43 12.31
C GLU A 216 -12.97 3.80 11.22
N ALA A 217 -13.56 2.86 10.50
CA ALA A 217 -12.92 2.19 9.38
C ALA A 217 -13.79 2.30 8.12
N LEU A 218 -13.13 2.43 6.97
CA LEU A 218 -13.76 2.46 5.66
C LEU A 218 -13.06 1.46 4.74
N CYS A 219 -13.81 0.51 4.18
CA CYS A 219 -13.34 -0.31 3.08
C CYS A 219 -13.88 0.25 1.76
N ILE A 220 -12.98 0.67 0.86
CA ILE A 220 -13.29 1.09 -0.50
C ILE A 220 -12.90 -0.06 -1.43
N TYR A 221 -13.79 -0.50 -2.29
CA TYR A 221 -13.52 -1.64 -3.17
C TYR A 221 -14.11 -1.48 -4.57
N GLY A 222 -13.47 -2.10 -5.56
CA GLY A 222 -13.90 -2.06 -6.95
C GLY A 222 -15.03 -3.06 -7.21
N ALA A 223 -16.05 -2.64 -7.98
CA ALA A 223 -17.15 -3.52 -8.36
C ALA A 223 -16.70 -4.73 -9.20
N ASN A 224 -15.61 -4.56 -9.97
CA ASN A 224 -15.02 -5.60 -10.82
C ASN A 224 -13.84 -6.33 -10.14
N SER A 225 -13.54 -6.00 -8.88
CA SER A 225 -12.48 -6.66 -8.14
C SER A 225 -12.93 -8.01 -7.59
N LYS A 226 -12.01 -8.97 -7.56
CA LYS A 226 -12.21 -10.27 -6.92
C LYS A 226 -11.71 -10.32 -5.47
N TYR A 227 -11.03 -9.26 -5.00
CA TYR A 227 -10.46 -9.23 -3.66
C TYR A 227 -11.48 -8.90 -2.56
N VAL A 228 -12.43 -8.00 -2.84
CA VAL A 228 -13.53 -7.71 -1.92
C VAL A 228 -14.84 -8.01 -2.63
N THR A 229 -15.55 -9.02 -2.12
CA THR A 229 -16.83 -9.51 -2.65
C THR A 229 -17.90 -9.42 -1.59
N ASN A 230 -19.16 -9.47 -1.97
CA ASN A 230 -20.28 -9.45 -1.02
C ASN A 230 -20.16 -10.59 0.03
N THR A 231 -19.58 -11.72 -0.34
CA THR A 231 -19.42 -12.88 0.54
C THR A 231 -18.36 -12.66 1.62
N ASN A 232 -17.31 -11.87 1.33
CA ASN A 232 -16.24 -11.65 2.30
C ASN A 232 -16.36 -10.34 3.09
N LEU A 233 -17.35 -9.47 2.82
CA LEU A 233 -17.62 -8.28 3.63
C LEU A 233 -17.88 -8.60 5.10
N VAL A 234 -18.46 -9.76 5.38
CA VAL A 234 -18.73 -10.20 6.76
C VAL A 234 -17.46 -10.41 7.58
N SER A 235 -16.33 -10.74 6.93
CA SER A 235 -15.04 -10.96 7.60
C SER A 235 -14.54 -9.73 8.35
N PHE A 236 -14.81 -8.54 7.83
CA PHE A 236 -14.42 -7.28 8.49
C PHE A 236 -15.10 -7.09 9.85
N LYS A 237 -16.36 -7.52 9.99
CA LYS A 237 -17.15 -7.37 11.23
C LYS A 237 -16.59 -8.18 12.40
N LYS A 238 -15.71 -9.16 12.10
CA LYS A 238 -14.97 -9.90 13.13
C LYS A 238 -13.98 -8.98 13.85
N TYR A 239 -13.39 -8.02 13.14
CA TYR A 239 -12.27 -7.23 13.61
C TYR A 239 -12.64 -5.76 13.89
N PHE A 240 -13.60 -5.19 13.16
CA PHE A 240 -13.95 -3.77 13.19
C PHE A 240 -15.43 -3.60 13.54
N ALA A 241 -15.70 -2.87 14.63
CA ALA A 241 -17.08 -2.59 15.06
C ALA A 241 -17.72 -1.50 14.19
N ASN A 242 -16.96 -0.47 13.83
CA ASN A 242 -17.41 0.73 13.12
C ASN A 242 -16.85 0.74 11.68
N ILE A 243 -17.10 -0.32 10.91
CA ILE A 243 -16.68 -0.42 9.50
C ILE A 243 -17.81 -0.02 8.56
N SER A 244 -17.51 0.89 7.64
CA SER A 244 -18.35 1.24 6.50
C SER A 244 -17.75 0.74 5.19
N PHE A 245 -18.59 0.61 4.15
CA PHE A 245 -18.18 0.06 2.86
C PHE A 245 -18.59 1.01 1.74
N LYS A 246 -17.66 1.25 0.81
CA LYS A 246 -17.91 2.03 -0.41
C LYS A 246 -17.47 1.23 -1.63
N LYS A 247 -18.43 0.79 -2.42
CA LYS A 247 -18.19 0.17 -3.73
C LYS A 247 -17.99 1.26 -4.78
N ILE A 248 -16.97 1.12 -5.64
CA ILE A 248 -16.75 1.98 -6.80
C ILE A 248 -17.08 1.20 -8.07
N GLU A 249 -18.16 1.62 -8.75
CA GLU A 249 -18.64 0.99 -9.98
C GLU A 249 -17.63 1.19 -11.13
N GLY A 250 -17.41 0.13 -11.90
CA GLY A 250 -16.49 0.11 -13.03
C GLY A 250 -15.02 0.19 -12.66
N ALA A 251 -14.67 -0.04 -11.38
CA ALA A 251 -13.27 -0.17 -10.93
C ALA A 251 -12.95 -1.63 -10.64
N GLY A 252 -11.69 -2.01 -10.91
CA GLY A 252 -11.07 -3.25 -10.50
C GLY A 252 -10.22 -3.06 -9.25
N HIS A 253 -9.09 -3.81 -9.18
CA HIS A 253 -8.19 -3.80 -8.02
C HIS A 253 -7.44 -2.48 -7.83
N TRP A 254 -7.08 -1.79 -8.90
CA TRP A 254 -6.36 -0.51 -8.84
C TRP A 254 -7.31 0.69 -8.89
N LEU A 255 -8.35 0.68 -8.04
CA LEU A 255 -9.40 1.69 -8.02
C LEU A 255 -8.89 3.13 -7.90
N HIS A 256 -7.76 3.36 -7.23
CA HIS A 256 -7.09 4.65 -7.10
C HIS A 256 -6.42 5.14 -8.40
N VAL A 257 -6.20 4.24 -9.35
CA VAL A 257 -5.71 4.53 -10.72
C VAL A 257 -6.86 4.56 -11.72
N GLU A 258 -7.79 3.61 -11.61
CA GLU A 258 -8.89 3.44 -12.55
C GLU A 258 -10.00 4.47 -12.37
N LYS A 259 -10.26 4.90 -11.13
CA LYS A 259 -11.30 5.88 -10.75
C LYS A 259 -10.77 6.91 -9.74
N PRO A 260 -9.71 7.66 -10.08
CA PRO A 260 -8.99 8.51 -9.12
C PRO A 260 -9.86 9.59 -8.47
N GLU A 261 -10.82 10.17 -9.21
CA GLU A 261 -11.69 11.22 -8.68
C GLU A 261 -12.64 10.67 -7.62
N LEU A 262 -13.36 9.58 -7.91
CA LEU A 262 -14.28 8.96 -6.96
C LEU A 262 -13.55 8.42 -5.72
N PHE A 263 -12.34 7.91 -5.91
CA PHE A 263 -11.51 7.44 -4.81
C PHE A 263 -11.07 8.60 -3.90
N PHE A 264 -10.61 9.71 -4.51
CA PHE A 264 -10.25 10.94 -3.80
C PHE A 264 -11.43 11.51 -3.00
N GLU A 265 -12.59 11.70 -3.63
CA GLU A 265 -13.80 12.22 -2.98
C GLU A 265 -14.20 11.36 -1.80
N THR A 266 -14.20 10.03 -1.97
CA THR A 266 -14.57 9.08 -0.92
C THR A 266 -13.64 9.20 0.30
N ILE A 267 -12.31 9.29 0.09
CA ILE A 267 -11.33 9.46 1.15
C ILE A 267 -11.51 10.82 1.85
N SER A 268 -11.65 11.89 1.05
CA SER A 268 -11.77 13.25 1.58
C SER A 268 -13.02 13.40 2.47
N ILE A 269 -14.16 12.88 2.05
CA ILE A 269 -15.39 12.86 2.87
C ILE A 269 -15.14 12.11 4.17
N PHE A 270 -14.55 10.91 4.11
CA PHE A 270 -14.32 10.09 5.30
C PHE A 270 -13.34 10.74 6.28
N LEU A 271 -12.29 11.38 5.80
CA LEU A 271 -11.29 12.04 6.67
C LEU A 271 -11.80 13.33 7.29
N ASN A 272 -12.80 14.00 6.68
CA ASN A 272 -13.33 15.28 7.15
C ASN A 272 -14.55 15.15 8.09
N ASN A 273 -15.23 14.02 8.07
CA ASN A 273 -16.25 13.69 9.07
C ASN A 273 -15.61 13.30 10.41
#